data_200daa5a380109342b1d37d53eb29ddc
#
_entry.id   200daa5a380109342b1d37d53eb29ddc
#
_cell.length_a   1.000
_cell.length_b   1.000
_cell.length_c   1.000
_cell.angle_alpha   90.00
_cell.angle_beta   90.00
_cell.angle_gamma   90.00
#
_symmetry.space_group_name_H-M   'P 1'
#
loop_
_entity.id
_entity.type
_entity.pdbx_description
1 polymer ?
#
loop_
_entity_poly.entity_id
_entity_poly.type
_entity_poly.pdbx_seq_one_letter_code
_entity_poly.pdbx_strand_id
1 'polypeptide(L)'
;PDPASRRIYTNNSADPDLTAAANVLTPANDNAFTLADFGLTGATGEPTIEELIRWVRGEDVRDEDLDPATTIIKQMGDPLHSQPAAVVYGGTPASPDITVYTATNQGSVHAVNAATGEELWSFIPKEHLENLPLYFFNDDAPFKFYGVDGDIVPVVADRNDNGIIEPVDGDFVYIIFGMRRGGDTYYALDVTDRSNPKL
;
A
#
# COMPACT_ATOMS: atom_id res chain seq x y z
N PRO A 1 -9.15 -8.87 -1.84
CA PRO A 1 -10.39 -8.20 -1.39
C PRO A 1 -11.14 -7.63 -2.58
N ASP A 2 -12.43 -7.33 -2.38
CA ASP A 2 -13.25 -6.61 -3.34
C ASP A 2 -12.65 -5.21 -3.56
N PRO A 3 -12.43 -4.74 -4.81
CA PRO A 3 -11.90 -3.41 -5.11
C PRO A 3 -12.61 -2.29 -4.36
N ALA A 4 -13.94 -2.35 -4.23
CA ALA A 4 -14.72 -1.33 -3.53
C ALA A 4 -14.43 -1.27 -2.03
N SER A 5 -13.99 -2.38 -1.41
CA SER A 5 -13.72 -2.46 0.04
C SER A 5 -12.25 -2.23 0.39
N ARG A 6 -11.33 -2.19 -0.58
CA ARG A 6 -9.90 -1.98 -0.30
C ARG A 6 -9.64 -0.60 0.28
N ARG A 7 -8.76 -0.55 1.26
CA ARG A 7 -8.23 0.67 1.86
C ARG A 7 -6.83 0.92 1.31
N ILE A 8 -6.71 1.89 0.42
CA ILE A 8 -5.43 2.26 -0.18
C ILE A 8 -5.14 3.72 0.18
N TYR A 9 -3.98 3.95 0.74
CA TYR A 9 -3.55 5.24 1.26
C TYR A 9 -2.31 5.74 0.52
N THR A 10 -2.14 7.05 0.56
CA THR A 10 -0.92 7.75 0.14
C THR A 10 -0.67 8.94 1.07
N ASN A 11 0.47 9.57 0.99
CA ASN A 11 0.81 10.78 1.77
C ASN A 11 0.59 12.06 0.93
N ASN A 12 -0.63 12.26 0.44
CA ASN A 12 -0.94 13.41 -0.42
C ASN A 12 -1.07 14.73 0.36
N SER A 13 -1.40 14.68 1.64
CA SER A 13 -1.53 15.86 2.49
C SER A 13 -0.47 15.89 3.60
N ALA A 14 -0.36 17.03 4.28
CA ALA A 14 0.48 17.17 5.46
C ALA A 14 -0.12 16.54 6.73
N ASP A 15 -1.34 16.01 6.66
CA ASP A 15 -1.96 15.27 7.75
C ASP A 15 -1.25 13.91 7.89
N PRO A 16 -0.66 13.60 9.05
CA PRO A 16 -0.01 12.31 9.26
C PRO A 16 -0.99 11.14 9.29
N ASP A 17 -2.28 11.38 9.50
CA ASP A 17 -3.30 10.34 9.45
C ASP A 17 -3.53 9.90 8.00
N LEU A 18 -3.09 8.69 7.67
CA LEU A 18 -3.26 8.15 6.32
C LEU A 18 -4.73 7.85 5.98
N THR A 19 -5.62 7.79 6.98
CA THR A 19 -7.06 7.61 6.77
C THR A 19 -7.78 8.92 6.48
N ALA A 20 -7.09 10.08 6.61
CA ALA A 20 -7.64 11.37 6.23
C ALA A 20 -8.07 11.38 4.76
N ALA A 21 -9.20 12.01 4.45
CA ALA A 21 -9.82 11.95 3.13
C ALA A 21 -8.85 12.29 1.97
N ALA A 22 -7.97 13.28 2.15
CA ALA A 22 -7.00 13.67 1.13
C ALA A 22 -5.91 12.62 0.86
N ASN A 23 -5.74 11.65 1.75
CA ASN A 23 -4.74 10.59 1.66
C ASN A 23 -5.31 9.26 1.14
N VAL A 24 -6.62 9.18 0.91
CA VAL A 24 -7.28 7.93 0.51
C VAL A 24 -7.43 7.86 -1.02
N LEU A 25 -6.90 6.80 -1.61
CA LEU A 25 -7.04 6.52 -3.05
C LEU A 25 -8.38 5.80 -3.32
N THR A 26 -9.42 6.60 -3.58
CA THR A 26 -10.75 6.12 -4.02
C THR A 26 -11.20 6.88 -5.26
N PRO A 27 -12.02 6.28 -6.15
CA PRO A 27 -12.57 6.98 -7.31
C PRO A 27 -13.33 8.26 -6.94
N ALA A 28 -14.01 8.27 -5.79
CA ALA A 28 -14.73 9.45 -5.28
C ALA A 28 -13.80 10.60 -4.83
N ASN A 29 -12.51 10.35 -4.72
CA ASN A 29 -11.50 11.30 -4.24
C ASN A 29 -10.44 11.63 -5.31
N ASP A 30 -10.70 11.33 -6.57
CA ASP A 30 -9.79 11.59 -7.68
C ASP A 30 -9.42 13.08 -7.80
N ASN A 31 -10.36 13.96 -7.46
CA ASN A 31 -10.19 15.41 -7.50
C ASN A 31 -9.25 15.97 -6.40
N ALA A 32 -8.84 15.17 -5.44
CA ALA A 32 -7.80 15.54 -4.47
C ALA A 32 -6.39 15.50 -5.09
N PHE A 33 -6.26 14.98 -6.29
CA PHE A 33 -5.00 14.77 -6.98
C PHE A 33 -4.95 15.57 -8.28
N THR A 34 -3.75 15.87 -8.72
CA THR A 34 -3.48 16.49 -10.02
C THR A 34 -2.95 15.49 -11.02
N LEU A 35 -3.03 15.79 -12.31
CA LEU A 35 -2.41 14.97 -13.35
C LEU A 35 -0.90 14.77 -13.09
N ALA A 36 -0.22 15.81 -12.61
CA ALA A 36 1.21 15.75 -12.31
C ALA A 36 1.53 14.77 -11.17
N ASP A 37 0.64 14.57 -10.19
CA ASP A 37 0.84 13.59 -9.11
C ASP A 37 0.92 12.15 -9.69
N PHE A 38 0.27 11.90 -10.82
CA PHE A 38 0.27 10.62 -11.51
C PHE A 38 1.17 10.60 -12.76
N GLY A 39 2.02 11.61 -12.96
CA GLY A 39 2.89 11.69 -14.13
C GLY A 39 2.13 11.82 -15.46
N LEU A 40 0.85 12.25 -15.43
CA LEU A 40 0.01 12.43 -16.59
C LEU A 40 0.11 13.85 -17.15
N THR A 41 -0.12 13.98 -18.46
CA THR A 41 -0.12 15.26 -19.18
C THR A 41 -1.53 15.68 -19.65
N GLY A 42 -2.48 14.78 -19.62
CA GLY A 42 -3.82 14.93 -20.20
C GLY A 42 -3.84 14.69 -21.72
N ALA A 43 -2.82 14.03 -22.24
CA ALA A 43 -2.76 13.70 -23.67
C ALA A 43 -3.79 12.62 -24.03
N THR A 44 -4.20 12.59 -25.30
CA THR A 44 -5.11 11.55 -25.82
C THR A 44 -4.45 10.17 -25.70
N GLY A 45 -5.14 9.23 -25.08
CA GLY A 45 -4.67 7.85 -24.88
C GLY A 45 -4.04 7.61 -23.51
N GLU A 46 -3.82 8.65 -22.71
CA GLU A 46 -3.51 8.47 -21.29
C GLU A 46 -4.76 8.06 -20.50
N PRO A 47 -4.61 7.26 -19.43
CA PRO A 47 -5.69 6.99 -18.51
C PRO A 47 -6.08 8.25 -17.72
N THR A 48 -7.28 8.28 -17.22
CA THR A 48 -7.71 9.27 -16.23
C THR A 48 -7.18 8.90 -14.84
N ILE A 49 -7.14 9.85 -13.92
CA ILE A 49 -6.79 9.60 -12.51
C ILE A 49 -7.75 8.56 -11.91
N GLU A 50 -9.05 8.69 -12.20
CA GLU A 50 -10.06 7.73 -11.75
C GLU A 50 -9.78 6.31 -12.24
N GLU A 51 -9.45 6.13 -13.51
CA GLU A 51 -9.11 4.82 -14.09
C GLU A 51 -7.87 4.22 -13.41
N LEU A 52 -6.82 5.00 -13.14
CA LEU A 52 -5.64 4.53 -12.41
C LEU A 52 -5.99 4.14 -10.97
N ILE A 53 -6.81 4.92 -10.28
CA ILE A 53 -7.27 4.59 -8.93
C ILE A 53 -8.10 3.30 -8.95
N ARG A 54 -9.02 3.13 -9.88
CA ARG A 54 -9.81 1.90 -10.03
C ARG A 54 -8.92 0.69 -10.31
N TRP A 55 -7.97 0.84 -11.23
CA TRP A 55 -7.03 -0.22 -11.58
C TRP A 55 -6.16 -0.64 -10.37
N VAL A 56 -5.55 0.30 -9.64
CA VAL A 56 -4.71 -0.01 -8.48
C VAL A 56 -5.52 -0.65 -7.33
N ARG A 57 -6.83 -0.38 -7.30
CA ARG A 57 -7.75 -1.06 -6.37
C ARG A 57 -8.07 -2.49 -6.80
N GLY A 58 -7.67 -2.89 -8.01
CA GLY A 58 -7.86 -4.24 -8.54
C GLY A 58 -9.08 -4.40 -9.44
N GLU A 59 -9.64 -3.31 -9.96
CA GLU A 59 -10.65 -3.41 -11.02
C GLU A 59 -9.97 -3.69 -12.36
N ASP A 60 -10.58 -4.56 -13.16
CA ASP A 60 -10.15 -4.83 -14.54
C ASP A 60 -10.63 -3.72 -15.47
N VAL A 61 -9.93 -2.59 -15.44
CA VAL A 61 -10.29 -1.40 -16.23
C VAL A 61 -9.94 -1.58 -17.72
N ARG A 62 -9.00 -2.48 -18.03
CA ARG A 62 -8.48 -2.66 -19.39
C ARG A 62 -8.94 -3.95 -20.07
N ASP A 63 -9.73 -4.78 -19.39
CA ASP A 63 -10.11 -6.11 -19.89
C ASP A 63 -8.83 -6.92 -20.26
N GLU A 64 -7.90 -7.03 -19.29
CA GLU A 64 -6.56 -7.57 -19.53
C GLU A 64 -6.58 -9.06 -19.90
N ASP A 65 -7.58 -9.80 -19.46
CA ASP A 65 -7.78 -11.22 -19.79
C ASP A 65 -8.69 -11.44 -21.00
N LEU A 66 -9.18 -10.36 -21.63
CA LEU A 66 -10.10 -10.37 -22.78
C LEU A 66 -11.44 -11.09 -22.48
N ASP A 67 -11.84 -11.09 -21.22
CA ASP A 67 -13.15 -11.59 -20.78
C ASP A 67 -13.94 -10.46 -20.09
N PRO A 68 -14.87 -9.81 -20.78
CA PRO A 68 -15.63 -8.70 -20.22
C PRO A 68 -16.54 -9.09 -19.03
N ALA A 69 -16.61 -10.38 -18.69
CA ALA A 69 -17.26 -10.85 -17.48
C ALA A 69 -16.34 -10.78 -16.26
N THR A 70 -15.02 -10.72 -16.45
CA THR A 70 -14.04 -10.52 -15.39
C THR A 70 -13.95 -9.03 -15.07
N THR A 71 -14.28 -8.66 -13.84
CA THR A 71 -14.29 -7.25 -13.40
C THR A 71 -13.23 -6.97 -12.33
N ILE A 72 -12.49 -7.98 -11.91
CA ILE A 72 -11.53 -7.89 -10.81
C ILE A 72 -10.23 -8.58 -11.19
N ILE A 73 -9.13 -7.83 -11.11
CA ILE A 73 -7.77 -8.35 -11.25
C ILE A 73 -7.28 -8.82 -9.87
N LYS A 74 -6.94 -10.09 -9.75
CA LYS A 74 -6.39 -10.69 -8.53
C LYS A 74 -4.86 -10.77 -8.61
N GLN A 75 -4.21 -9.62 -8.68
CA GLN A 75 -2.76 -9.53 -8.79
C GLN A 75 -2.16 -8.83 -7.58
N MET A 76 -0.93 -9.21 -7.26
CA MET A 76 -0.07 -8.54 -6.30
C MET A 76 1.29 -8.29 -6.97
N GLY A 77 1.85 -7.11 -6.78
CA GLY A 77 3.17 -6.78 -7.29
C GLY A 77 4.26 -7.72 -6.77
N ASP A 78 5.36 -7.86 -7.51
CA ASP A 78 6.48 -8.69 -7.11
C ASP A 78 7.26 -8.07 -5.93
N PRO A 79 7.52 -8.81 -4.84
CA PRO A 79 8.28 -8.28 -3.70
C PRO A 79 9.78 -8.21 -3.94
N LEU A 80 10.30 -8.90 -4.92
CA LEU A 80 11.68 -9.09 -5.41
C LEU A 80 12.78 -9.08 -4.32
N HIS A 81 13.11 -7.92 -3.72
CA HIS A 81 14.15 -7.80 -2.68
C HIS A 81 13.57 -7.51 -1.29
N SER A 82 12.35 -7.02 -1.18
CA SER A 82 11.73 -6.73 0.11
C SER A 82 11.41 -8.03 0.84
N GLN A 83 11.82 -8.10 2.11
CA GLN A 83 11.46 -9.20 2.99
C GLN A 83 10.23 -8.81 3.81
N PRO A 84 9.22 -9.70 3.90
CA PRO A 84 8.07 -9.47 4.75
C PRO A 84 8.45 -9.40 6.22
N ALA A 85 7.76 -8.54 6.98
CA ALA A 85 7.90 -8.45 8.43
C ALA A 85 6.58 -8.87 9.11
N ALA A 86 6.67 -9.73 10.11
CA ALA A 86 5.52 -10.16 10.90
C ALA A 86 5.56 -9.47 12.27
N VAL A 87 4.44 -8.89 12.68
CA VAL A 87 4.26 -8.25 13.98
C VAL A 87 3.12 -8.94 14.72
N VAL A 88 3.39 -9.35 15.95
CA VAL A 88 2.40 -9.91 16.88
C VAL A 88 1.74 -8.76 17.63
N TYR A 89 0.44 -8.64 17.52
CA TYR A 89 -0.36 -7.64 18.24
C TYR A 89 -1.05 -8.17 19.47
N GLY A 90 -0.99 -9.49 19.70
CA GLY A 90 -1.61 -10.15 20.82
C GLY A 90 -2.03 -11.58 20.48
N GLY A 91 -3.15 -12.01 21.06
CA GLY A 91 -3.65 -13.37 20.90
C GLY A 91 -3.08 -14.33 21.94
N THR A 92 -2.97 -15.59 21.58
CA THR A 92 -2.38 -16.62 22.42
C THR A 92 -1.27 -17.36 21.67
N PRO A 93 -0.38 -18.10 22.33
CA PRO A 93 0.64 -18.89 21.62
C PRO A 93 0.05 -19.90 20.61
N ALA A 94 -1.17 -20.38 20.84
CA ALA A 94 -1.86 -21.31 19.94
C ALA A 94 -2.61 -20.59 18.80
N SER A 95 -2.93 -19.30 18.98
CA SER A 95 -3.65 -18.47 18.01
C SER A 95 -3.16 -17.03 18.13
N PRO A 96 -1.94 -16.72 17.66
CA PRO A 96 -1.40 -15.38 17.74
C PRO A 96 -2.11 -14.44 16.74
N ASP A 97 -2.30 -13.20 17.16
CA ASP A 97 -2.85 -12.16 16.31
C ASP A 97 -1.68 -11.44 15.59
N ILE A 98 -1.48 -11.79 14.33
CA ILE A 98 -0.31 -11.34 13.54
C ILE A 98 -0.76 -10.53 12.33
N THR A 99 -0.08 -9.41 12.11
CA THR A 99 -0.11 -8.70 10.85
C THR A 99 1.23 -8.89 10.12
N VAL A 100 1.17 -9.25 8.84
CA VAL A 100 2.32 -9.32 7.95
C VAL A 100 2.36 -8.05 7.11
N TYR A 101 3.50 -7.37 7.13
CA TYR A 101 3.79 -6.24 6.26
C TYR A 101 4.71 -6.69 5.13
N THR A 102 4.36 -6.37 3.90
CA THR A 102 5.15 -6.71 2.72
C THR A 102 5.13 -5.57 1.72
N ALA A 103 6.25 -5.36 1.03
CA ALA A 103 6.36 -4.32 0.01
C ALA A 103 6.55 -4.93 -1.38
N THR A 104 6.20 -4.18 -2.41
CA THR A 104 6.24 -4.62 -3.81
C THR A 104 6.92 -3.60 -4.71
N ASN A 105 7.44 -4.08 -5.83
CA ASN A 105 8.03 -3.24 -6.88
C ASN A 105 7.00 -2.46 -7.71
N GLN A 106 5.72 -2.65 -7.47
CA GLN A 106 4.67 -1.76 -7.96
C GLN A 106 4.44 -0.55 -7.03
N GLY A 107 5.32 -0.36 -6.04
CA GLY A 107 5.32 0.80 -5.17
C GLY A 107 4.39 0.71 -3.97
N SER A 108 3.85 -0.46 -3.64
CA SER A 108 2.90 -0.63 -2.54
C SER A 108 3.52 -1.33 -1.33
N VAL A 109 3.15 -0.89 -0.13
CA VAL A 109 3.30 -1.62 1.12
C VAL A 109 1.93 -2.14 1.52
N HIS A 110 1.82 -3.42 1.84
CA HIS A 110 0.59 -4.09 2.22
C HIS A 110 0.63 -4.54 3.67
N ALA A 111 -0.44 -4.32 4.41
CA ALA A 111 -0.68 -4.92 5.72
C ALA A 111 -1.70 -6.05 5.56
N VAL A 112 -1.33 -7.25 5.94
CA VAL A 112 -2.14 -8.46 5.72
C VAL A 112 -2.36 -9.18 7.04
N ASN A 113 -3.59 -9.56 7.32
CA ASN A 113 -3.91 -10.42 8.46
C ASN A 113 -3.36 -11.83 8.19
N ALA A 114 -2.46 -12.31 9.03
CA ALA A 114 -1.79 -13.59 8.82
C ALA A 114 -2.73 -14.80 8.92
N ALA A 115 -3.80 -14.70 9.71
CA ALA A 115 -4.73 -15.80 9.91
C ALA A 115 -5.71 -15.99 8.75
N THR A 116 -6.12 -14.88 8.09
CA THR A 116 -7.13 -14.90 7.01
C THR A 116 -6.54 -14.69 5.63
N GLY A 117 -5.35 -14.10 5.54
CA GLY A 117 -4.75 -13.64 4.28
C GLY A 117 -5.42 -12.37 3.73
N GLU A 118 -6.33 -11.75 4.46
CA GLU A 118 -6.99 -10.52 4.03
C GLU A 118 -6.07 -9.30 4.16
N GLU A 119 -6.06 -8.46 3.13
CA GLU A 119 -5.41 -7.16 3.18
C GLU A 119 -6.21 -6.24 4.11
N LEU A 120 -5.55 -5.71 5.14
CA LEU A 120 -6.12 -4.69 6.02
C LEU A 120 -6.11 -3.33 5.34
N TRP A 121 -5.00 -3.00 4.71
CA TRP A 121 -4.77 -1.80 3.90
C TRP A 121 -3.50 -1.93 3.07
N SER A 122 -3.35 -1.04 2.10
CA SER A 122 -2.07 -0.79 1.44
C SER A 122 -1.72 0.70 1.44
N PHE A 123 -0.43 0.99 1.36
CA PHE A 123 0.11 2.35 1.28
C PHE A 123 1.00 2.47 0.04
N ILE A 124 0.76 3.50 -0.76
CA ILE A 124 1.58 3.85 -1.92
C ILE A 124 2.20 5.22 -1.63
N PRO A 125 3.53 5.30 -1.44
CA PRO A 125 4.21 6.59 -1.34
C PRO A 125 3.84 7.52 -2.49
N LYS A 126 3.64 8.81 -2.21
CA LYS A 126 3.17 9.76 -3.21
C LYS A 126 4.06 9.80 -4.45
N GLU A 127 5.37 9.72 -4.28
CA GLU A 127 6.34 9.68 -5.38
C GLU A 127 6.23 8.46 -6.29
N HIS A 128 5.50 7.41 -5.89
CA HIS A 128 5.24 6.27 -6.74
C HIS A 128 3.93 6.35 -7.51
N LEU A 129 3.08 7.34 -7.23
CA LEU A 129 1.87 7.55 -8.01
C LEU A 129 2.17 7.86 -9.47
N GLU A 130 3.26 8.60 -9.74
CA GLU A 130 3.71 8.93 -11.11
C GLU A 130 4.14 7.69 -11.92
N ASN A 131 4.43 6.57 -11.27
CA ASN A 131 4.79 5.32 -11.91
C ASN A 131 3.58 4.43 -12.25
N LEU A 132 2.40 4.72 -11.72
CA LEU A 132 1.21 3.91 -11.95
C LEU A 132 0.83 3.77 -13.43
N PRO A 133 0.95 4.81 -14.29
CA PRO A 133 0.70 4.65 -15.71
C PRO A 133 1.62 3.63 -16.39
N LEU A 134 2.88 3.51 -15.94
CA LEU A 134 3.83 2.54 -16.49
C LEU A 134 3.39 1.10 -16.22
N TYR A 135 2.90 0.84 -15.01
CA TYR A 135 2.36 -0.46 -14.65
C TYR A 135 0.99 -0.72 -15.27
N PHE A 136 0.18 0.32 -15.40
CA PHE A 136 -1.14 0.25 -16.05
C PHE A 136 -1.04 -0.16 -17.50
N PHE A 137 -0.11 0.41 -18.28
CA PHE A 137 0.10 0.03 -19.66
C PHE A 137 0.84 -1.30 -19.82
N ASN A 138 1.69 -1.64 -18.84
CA ASN A 138 2.50 -2.85 -18.82
C ASN A 138 3.27 -3.07 -20.15
N ASP A 139 3.75 -1.98 -20.74
CA ASP A 139 4.51 -2.02 -21.99
C ASP A 139 5.92 -2.59 -21.75
N ASP A 140 6.48 -3.18 -22.79
CA ASP A 140 7.86 -3.66 -22.76
C ASP A 140 8.83 -2.50 -22.44
N ALA A 141 9.59 -2.64 -21.36
CA ALA A 141 10.59 -1.67 -20.95
C ALA A 141 12.00 -2.31 -20.98
N PRO A 142 13.02 -1.57 -21.42
CA PRO A 142 14.40 -2.08 -21.48
C PRO A 142 15.04 -2.24 -20.09
N PHE A 143 14.37 -1.78 -19.04
CA PHE A 143 14.84 -1.83 -17.64
C PHE A 143 13.67 -2.07 -16.69
N LYS A 144 14.00 -2.60 -15.52
CA LYS A 144 13.04 -2.82 -14.43
C LYS A 144 12.78 -1.49 -13.71
N PHE A 145 11.51 -1.15 -13.54
CA PHE A 145 11.09 -0.15 -12.57
C PHE A 145 11.05 -0.78 -11.18
N TYR A 146 11.57 -0.05 -10.21
CA TYR A 146 11.56 -0.46 -8.82
C TYR A 146 10.63 0.45 -8.03
N GLY A 147 9.86 -0.14 -7.13
CA GLY A 147 8.99 0.57 -6.21
C GLY A 147 9.57 0.58 -4.80
N VAL A 148 8.85 0.02 -3.83
CA VAL A 148 9.36 -0.16 -2.47
C VAL A 148 10.18 -1.45 -2.43
N ASP A 149 11.47 -1.34 -2.74
CA ASP A 149 12.40 -2.46 -2.94
C ASP A 149 13.24 -2.77 -1.67
N GLY A 150 13.08 -2.00 -0.60
CA GLY A 150 13.76 -2.20 0.68
C GLY A 150 13.00 -3.14 1.62
N ASP A 151 13.72 -3.68 2.59
CA ASP A 151 13.13 -4.49 3.64
C ASP A 151 12.25 -3.64 4.55
N ILE A 152 11.24 -4.27 5.14
CA ILE A 152 10.41 -3.65 6.17
C ILE A 152 10.98 -4.06 7.54
N VAL A 153 11.36 -3.05 8.34
CA VAL A 153 11.92 -3.24 9.67
C VAL A 153 10.89 -2.81 10.72
N PRO A 154 10.31 -3.74 11.49
CA PRO A 154 9.40 -3.39 12.57
C PRO A 154 10.17 -2.95 13.82
N VAL A 155 9.67 -1.93 14.50
CA VAL A 155 10.11 -1.49 15.82
C VAL A 155 8.93 -1.63 16.76
N VAL A 156 9.01 -2.57 17.69
CA VAL A 156 7.90 -2.92 18.59
C VAL A 156 8.31 -2.62 20.04
N ALA A 157 7.45 -1.98 20.79
CA ALA A 157 7.59 -1.80 22.22
C ALA A 157 6.29 -2.20 22.92
N ASP A 158 6.34 -3.29 23.64
CA ASP A 158 5.35 -3.72 24.63
C ASP A 158 5.90 -3.28 26.00
N ARG A 159 5.32 -2.23 26.59
CA ARG A 159 5.84 -1.55 27.78
C ARG A 159 5.61 -2.30 29.06
N ASN A 160 4.54 -3.07 29.11
CA ASN A 160 4.15 -3.83 30.28
C ASN A 160 4.46 -5.33 30.15
N ASP A 161 5.03 -5.74 28.99
CA ASP A 161 5.49 -7.11 28.68
C ASP A 161 4.38 -8.15 28.83
N ASN A 162 3.16 -7.77 28.43
CA ASN A 162 1.98 -8.66 28.50
C ASN A 162 1.71 -9.44 27.21
N GLY A 163 2.46 -9.12 26.14
CA GLY A 163 2.33 -9.75 24.81
C GLY A 163 1.16 -9.21 23.99
N ILE A 164 0.56 -8.09 24.38
CA ILE A 164 -0.54 -7.42 23.67
C ILE A 164 -0.11 -5.98 23.42
N ILE A 165 -0.32 -5.47 22.22
CA ILE A 165 -0.03 -4.08 21.87
C ILE A 165 -1.26 -3.22 22.19
N GLU A 166 -1.14 -2.41 23.22
CA GLU A 166 -2.20 -1.53 23.74
C GLU A 166 -1.71 -0.09 23.84
N PRO A 167 -2.18 0.82 22.95
CA PRO A 167 -1.73 2.23 22.96
C PRO A 167 -1.94 2.93 24.31
N VAL A 168 -2.95 2.50 25.07
CA VAL A 168 -3.25 3.05 26.41
C VAL A 168 -2.13 2.81 27.41
N ASP A 169 -1.34 1.75 27.24
CA ASP A 169 -0.21 1.41 28.09
C ASP A 169 1.11 2.02 27.61
N GLY A 170 1.04 2.79 26.54
CA GLY A 170 2.17 3.45 25.90
C GLY A 170 2.95 2.55 24.96
N ASP A 171 2.36 1.42 24.55
CA ASP A 171 2.94 0.53 23.56
C ASP A 171 2.95 1.19 22.20
N PHE A 172 3.88 0.77 21.35
CA PHE A 172 3.90 1.24 19.99
C PHE A 172 4.49 0.21 19.02
N VAL A 173 4.07 0.33 17.79
CA VAL A 173 4.62 -0.39 16.63
C VAL A 173 4.86 0.60 15.51
N TYR A 174 6.12 0.69 15.06
CA TYR A 174 6.48 1.36 13.82
C TYR A 174 6.97 0.35 12.80
N ILE A 175 6.68 0.58 11.53
CA ILE A 175 7.36 -0.09 10.43
C ILE A 175 8.18 0.94 9.68
N ILE A 176 9.47 0.64 9.48
CA ILE A 176 10.40 1.50 8.76
C ILE A 176 10.80 0.79 7.48
N PHE A 177 10.74 1.48 6.36
CA PHE A 177 11.17 0.94 5.07
C PHE A 177 11.76 2.03 4.18
N GLY A 178 12.63 1.62 3.28
CA GLY A 178 13.24 2.49 2.28
C GLY A 178 12.91 2.00 0.88
N MET A 179 13.00 2.88 -0.07
CA MET A 179 12.72 2.55 -1.49
C MET A 179 13.89 1.84 -2.16
N ARG A 180 15.11 1.92 -1.61
CA ARG A 180 16.32 1.32 -2.15
C ARG A 180 16.55 1.72 -3.62
N ARG A 181 16.20 0.83 -4.58
CA ARG A 181 16.33 1.12 -6.03
C ARG A 181 15.18 1.93 -6.59
N GLY A 182 14.06 1.98 -5.88
CA GLY A 182 12.87 2.73 -6.28
C GLY A 182 12.88 4.20 -5.88
N GLY A 183 13.89 4.66 -5.11
CA GLY A 183 13.98 6.05 -4.68
C GLY A 183 14.96 6.24 -3.53
N ASP A 184 15.06 7.47 -3.04
CA ASP A 184 15.97 7.89 -1.97
C ASP A 184 15.26 8.22 -0.65
N THR A 185 13.96 7.97 -0.58
CA THR A 185 13.13 8.25 0.59
C THR A 185 13.04 7.05 1.54
N TYR A 186 12.95 7.36 2.84
CA TYR A 186 12.60 6.43 3.90
C TYR A 186 11.29 6.85 4.53
N TYR A 187 10.49 5.84 4.88
CA TYR A 187 9.22 6.00 5.57
C TYR A 187 9.23 5.32 6.92
N ALA A 188 8.57 5.94 7.89
CA ALA A 188 8.24 5.33 9.16
C ALA A 188 6.72 5.47 9.36
N LEU A 189 6.00 4.37 9.36
CA LEU A 189 4.56 4.38 9.65
C LEU A 189 4.33 3.91 11.08
N ASP A 190 3.57 4.70 11.84
CA ASP A 190 2.98 4.27 13.09
C ASP A 190 1.79 3.36 12.78
N VAL A 191 1.95 2.10 13.11
CA VAL A 191 0.95 1.05 12.93
C VAL A 191 0.54 0.45 14.28
N THR A 192 0.71 1.20 15.36
CA THR A 192 0.29 0.80 16.71
C THR A 192 -1.21 0.48 16.70
N ASP A 193 -2.03 1.35 16.13
CA ASP A 193 -3.35 0.99 15.64
C ASP A 193 -3.24 0.56 14.19
N ARG A 194 -3.12 -0.74 13.97
CA ARG A 194 -2.98 -1.32 12.62
C ARG A 194 -4.15 -1.06 11.69
N SER A 195 -5.29 -0.55 12.21
CA SER A 195 -6.45 -0.19 11.39
C SER A 195 -6.41 1.26 10.91
N ASN A 196 -5.62 2.10 11.57
CA ASN A 196 -5.48 3.53 11.30
C ASN A 196 -3.99 3.93 11.27
N PRO A 197 -3.27 3.54 10.21
CA PRO A 197 -1.86 3.85 10.07
C PRO A 197 -1.62 5.36 9.95
N LYS A 198 -0.47 5.81 10.48
CA LYS A 198 -0.04 7.21 10.41
C LYS A 198 1.39 7.32 9.89
N LEU A 199 1.70 8.46 9.28
CA LEU A 199 3.04 8.81 8.82
C LEU A 199 3.84 9.46 9.94
#